data_6eff839a07c132b56bee1a08552f3616
#
_entry.id   6eff839a07c132b56bee1a08552f3616
#
_cell.length_a   1.000
_cell.length_b   1.000
_cell.length_c   1.000
_cell.angle_alpha   90.00
_cell.angle_beta   90.00
_cell.angle_gamma   90.00
#
_symmetry.space_group_name_H-M   'P 1'
#
loop_
_entity.id
_entity.type
_entity.pdbx_description
1 polymer ?
#
loop_
_entity_poly.entity_id
_entity_poly.type
_entity_poly.pdbx_seq_one_letter_code
_entity_poly.pdbx_strand_id
1 'polypeptide(L)'
;MREDGKEKKMRNSLKEEFLRSQVEKGRSTAFSFLDLEKYALPLLKEAGVEEAELDLRLLLQEAFSLDTKDYILGKREAVFTLYRKRAEEKSVLSSSRTAGDLALSSCADKEPDSALNRFFTFLEKRLRRIPLSQILGRQEFFGLSFLVNENVLSPRQDTECIVERILGEEEKKEELSILDLCTGSGCIGLALTKHLYCKTVLLLDKSDKALEVAKENYRRLFLEQKSAKEEWKCSVLSSGREPDSNRIREQVLNPSVHFLESDLFESLPSYMEENGISAFDILVSNPPYIRRDVIESLDAEVALHEPVLALDGGEDGLDFYRSIAKEGKRFLFPGGRVYVEIGYDQGTSVKDIFQKEGFLDVEVFQDYAGRDRGVRGTFRLDTN
;
A
#
# COMPACT_ATOMS: atom_id res chain seq x y z
N MET A 1 18.72 -13.39 15.96
CA MET A 1 19.43 -14.72 15.91
C MET A 1 18.74 -15.85 16.68
N ARG A 2 17.98 -15.62 17.78
CA ARG A 2 17.22 -16.72 18.47
C ARG A 2 15.83 -16.99 17.86
N GLU A 3 15.24 -16.04 17.18
CA GLU A 3 13.94 -16.21 16.50
C GLU A 3 14.05 -17.06 15.24
N ASP A 4 15.08 -16.87 14.39
CA ASP A 4 15.32 -17.67 13.18
C ASP A 4 15.34 -19.20 13.43
N GLY A 5 15.84 -19.62 14.58
CA GLY A 5 15.91 -21.04 14.91
C GLY A 5 14.55 -21.67 15.26
N LYS A 6 13.65 -20.90 15.90
CA LYS A 6 12.28 -21.37 16.26
C LYS A 6 11.40 -21.43 15.01
N GLU A 7 11.48 -20.39 14.17
CA GLU A 7 10.76 -20.29 12.90
C GLU A 7 11.12 -21.43 11.95
N LYS A 8 12.41 -21.68 11.77
CA LYS A 8 12.87 -22.80 10.95
C LYS A 8 12.41 -24.15 11.49
N LYS A 9 12.33 -24.31 12.81
CA LYS A 9 11.84 -25.55 13.45
C LYS A 9 10.34 -25.74 13.25
N MET A 10 9.53 -24.70 13.41
CA MET A 10 8.08 -24.75 13.21
C MET A 10 7.72 -25.02 11.75
N ARG A 11 8.33 -24.31 10.81
CA ARG A 11 8.14 -24.52 9.37
C ARG A 11 8.46 -25.95 8.93
N ASN A 12 9.59 -26.47 9.37
CA ASN A 12 9.96 -27.84 9.06
C ASN A 12 8.96 -28.83 9.67
N SER A 13 8.43 -28.56 10.88
CA SER A 13 7.41 -29.38 11.51
C SER A 13 6.11 -29.43 10.69
N LEU A 14 5.58 -28.28 10.25
CA LEU A 14 4.35 -28.22 9.43
C LEU A 14 4.52 -28.94 8.08
N LYS A 15 5.65 -28.68 7.39
CA LYS A 15 5.95 -29.36 6.13
C LYS A 15 6.09 -30.87 6.30
N GLU A 16 6.84 -31.31 7.31
CA GLU A 16 7.04 -32.74 7.60
C GLU A 16 5.74 -33.42 7.98
N GLU A 17 4.90 -32.80 8.79
CA GLU A 17 3.59 -33.30 9.17
C GLU A 17 2.69 -33.48 7.94
N PHE A 18 2.61 -32.47 7.09
CA PHE A 18 1.88 -32.58 5.83
C PHE A 18 2.40 -33.73 4.98
N LEU A 19 3.71 -33.81 4.75
CA LEU A 19 4.31 -34.87 3.92
C LEU A 19 4.06 -36.27 4.51
N ARG A 20 4.16 -36.47 5.82
CA ARG A 20 3.82 -37.73 6.49
C ARG A 20 2.35 -38.11 6.24
N SER A 21 1.44 -37.12 6.35
CA SER A 21 0.00 -37.37 6.08
C SER A 21 -0.26 -37.81 4.63
N GLN A 22 0.54 -37.35 3.66
CA GLN A 22 0.42 -37.81 2.27
C GLN A 22 1.00 -39.22 2.06
N VAL A 23 2.08 -39.58 2.74
CA VAL A 23 2.66 -40.91 2.71
C VAL A 23 1.66 -41.94 3.26
N GLU A 24 1.00 -41.67 4.38
CA GLU A 24 -0.03 -42.52 4.98
C GLU A 24 -1.22 -42.73 4.03
N LYS A 25 -1.54 -41.75 3.20
CA LYS A 25 -2.57 -41.83 2.15
C LYS A 25 -2.07 -42.50 0.85
N GLY A 26 -0.83 -43.03 0.82
CA GLY A 26 -0.22 -43.62 -0.38
C GLY A 26 0.14 -42.63 -1.48
N ARG A 27 0.33 -41.34 -1.17
CA ARG A 27 0.55 -40.22 -2.13
C ARG A 27 1.87 -39.50 -1.91
N SER A 28 2.94 -40.20 -1.63
CA SER A 28 4.23 -39.63 -1.17
C SER A 28 4.83 -38.50 -2.05
N THR A 29 4.48 -38.45 -3.35
CA THR A 29 4.98 -37.42 -4.28
C THR A 29 3.89 -36.81 -5.18
N ALA A 30 2.65 -37.22 -5.06
CA ALA A 30 1.55 -36.86 -5.96
C ALA A 30 0.41 -36.12 -5.25
N PHE A 31 0.73 -35.11 -4.41
CA PHE A 31 -0.26 -34.26 -3.80
C PHE A 31 -0.64 -33.09 -4.72
N SER A 32 -1.87 -32.61 -4.58
CA SER A 32 -2.44 -31.49 -5.33
C SER A 32 -2.53 -30.23 -4.48
N PHE A 33 -2.86 -29.07 -5.10
CA PHE A 33 -3.20 -27.85 -4.36
C PHE A 33 -4.40 -28.06 -3.43
N LEU A 34 -5.36 -28.91 -3.84
CA LEU A 34 -6.49 -29.26 -2.99
C LEU A 34 -6.07 -30.01 -1.71
N ASP A 35 -4.99 -30.79 -1.77
CA ASP A 35 -4.47 -31.48 -0.56
C ASP A 35 -3.78 -30.47 0.37
N LEU A 36 -3.06 -29.48 -0.17
CA LEU A 36 -2.49 -28.36 0.60
C LEU A 36 -3.58 -27.50 1.24
N GLU A 37 -4.67 -27.20 0.50
CA GLU A 37 -5.81 -26.46 1.05
C GLU A 37 -6.48 -27.22 2.21
N LYS A 38 -6.76 -28.49 2.03
CA LYS A 38 -7.38 -29.34 3.08
C LYS A 38 -6.54 -29.42 4.35
N TYR A 39 -5.22 -29.31 4.22
CA TYR A 39 -4.31 -29.27 5.36
C TYR A 39 -4.27 -27.89 6.02
N ALA A 40 -4.07 -26.84 5.25
CA ALA A 40 -3.77 -25.52 5.77
C ALA A 40 -5.01 -24.71 6.20
N LEU A 41 -6.15 -24.91 5.53
CA LEU A 41 -7.36 -24.11 5.82
C LEU A 41 -7.88 -24.27 7.26
N PRO A 42 -7.96 -25.48 7.83
CA PRO A 42 -8.36 -25.63 9.22
C PRO A 42 -7.40 -24.91 10.18
N LEU A 43 -6.10 -24.96 9.92
CA LEU A 43 -5.08 -24.30 10.75
C LEU A 43 -5.25 -22.78 10.74
N LEU A 44 -5.50 -22.18 9.56
CA LEU A 44 -5.73 -20.73 9.45
C LEU A 44 -7.01 -20.31 10.17
N LYS A 45 -8.09 -21.10 10.06
CA LYS A 45 -9.34 -20.83 10.79
C LYS A 45 -9.17 -20.94 12.30
N GLU A 46 -8.44 -21.94 12.78
CA GLU A 46 -8.13 -22.13 14.20
C GLU A 46 -7.25 -20.98 14.74
N ALA A 47 -6.35 -20.45 13.90
CA ALA A 47 -5.56 -19.28 14.23
C ALA A 47 -6.39 -17.96 14.20
N GLY A 48 -7.68 -18.00 13.88
CA GLY A 48 -8.57 -16.86 13.86
C GLY A 48 -8.42 -15.97 12.63
N VAL A 49 -7.90 -16.48 11.51
CA VAL A 49 -7.81 -15.72 10.25
C VAL A 49 -9.21 -15.65 9.64
N GLU A 50 -9.76 -14.43 9.52
CA GLU A 50 -11.15 -14.22 9.07
C GLU A 50 -11.34 -14.63 7.61
N GLU A 51 -10.48 -14.19 6.71
CA GLU A 51 -10.54 -14.50 5.27
C GLU A 51 -9.64 -15.69 4.89
N ALA A 52 -9.64 -16.76 5.71
CA ALA A 52 -8.72 -17.89 5.58
C ALA A 52 -8.69 -18.53 4.19
N GLU A 53 -9.83 -18.61 3.48
CA GLU A 53 -9.93 -19.17 2.13
C GLU A 53 -9.24 -18.28 1.09
N LEU A 54 -9.45 -16.97 1.18
CA LEU A 54 -8.83 -15.99 0.29
C LEU A 54 -7.32 -15.94 0.52
N ASP A 55 -6.92 -15.81 1.77
CA ASP A 55 -5.51 -15.75 2.17
C ASP A 55 -4.76 -16.99 1.71
N LEU A 56 -5.30 -18.17 1.97
CA LEU A 56 -4.68 -19.44 1.55
C LEU A 56 -4.49 -19.50 0.04
N ARG A 57 -5.50 -19.08 -0.74
CA ARG A 57 -5.39 -19.01 -2.20
C ARG A 57 -4.26 -18.10 -2.63
N LEU A 58 -4.18 -16.89 -2.07
CA LEU A 58 -3.16 -15.90 -2.42
C LEU A 58 -1.75 -16.37 -2.02
N LEU A 59 -1.61 -17.00 -0.86
CA LEU A 59 -0.35 -17.61 -0.42
C LEU A 59 0.11 -18.73 -1.36
N LEU A 60 -0.80 -19.58 -1.82
CA LEU A 60 -0.50 -20.64 -2.79
C LEU A 60 -0.11 -20.05 -4.14
N GLN A 61 -0.89 -19.08 -4.65
CA GLN A 61 -0.59 -18.42 -5.91
C GLN A 61 0.80 -17.76 -5.90
N GLU A 62 1.14 -17.05 -4.82
CA GLU A 62 2.45 -16.42 -4.67
C GLU A 62 3.58 -17.43 -4.52
N ALA A 63 3.40 -18.43 -3.64
CA ALA A 63 4.43 -19.44 -3.38
C ALA A 63 4.81 -20.23 -4.64
N PHE A 64 3.82 -20.54 -5.47
CA PHE A 64 3.98 -21.34 -6.69
C PHE A 64 4.03 -20.48 -7.97
N SER A 65 4.01 -19.16 -7.86
CA SER A 65 4.01 -18.20 -8.99
C SER A 65 2.89 -18.48 -10.00
N LEU A 66 1.67 -18.71 -9.50
CA LEU A 66 0.47 -19.04 -10.29
C LEU A 66 -0.40 -17.79 -10.45
N ASP A 67 -0.97 -17.62 -11.63
CA ASP A 67 -2.12 -16.74 -11.79
C ASP A 67 -3.42 -17.43 -11.34
N THR A 68 -4.51 -16.66 -11.24
CA THR A 68 -5.80 -17.18 -10.77
C THR A 68 -6.34 -18.29 -11.68
N LYS A 69 -6.15 -18.17 -12.99
CA LYS A 69 -6.60 -19.16 -13.98
C LYS A 69 -5.88 -20.48 -13.78
N ASP A 70 -4.56 -20.43 -13.71
CA ASP A 70 -3.71 -21.61 -13.54
C ASP A 70 -3.97 -22.32 -12.22
N TYR A 71 -4.17 -21.55 -11.14
CA TYR A 71 -4.54 -22.11 -9.85
C TYR A 71 -5.88 -22.85 -9.90
N ILE A 72 -6.94 -22.24 -10.50
CA ILE A 72 -8.27 -22.84 -10.57
C ILE A 72 -8.24 -24.10 -11.43
N LEU A 73 -7.63 -24.05 -12.62
CA LEU A 73 -7.56 -25.17 -13.56
C LEU A 73 -6.68 -26.32 -13.01
N GLY A 74 -5.57 -25.96 -12.37
CA GLY A 74 -4.59 -26.91 -11.83
C GLY A 74 -4.92 -27.45 -10.44
N LYS A 75 -5.99 -27.00 -9.79
CA LYS A 75 -6.28 -27.29 -8.37
C LYS A 75 -6.26 -28.77 -8.00
N ARG A 76 -6.66 -29.67 -8.91
CA ARG A 76 -6.71 -31.13 -8.71
C ARG A 76 -5.53 -31.86 -9.33
N GLU A 77 -4.68 -31.20 -10.09
CA GLU A 77 -3.48 -31.82 -10.66
C GLU A 77 -2.38 -31.93 -9.62
N ALA A 78 -1.49 -32.92 -9.78
CA ALA A 78 -0.33 -33.03 -8.92
C ALA A 78 0.56 -31.78 -9.08
N VAL A 79 0.95 -31.15 -7.99
CA VAL A 79 1.74 -29.91 -7.96
C VAL A 79 3.00 -30.04 -8.82
N PHE A 80 3.73 -31.13 -8.70
CA PHE A 80 4.95 -31.38 -9.48
C PHE A 80 4.69 -31.50 -10.99
N THR A 81 3.55 -32.05 -11.41
CA THR A 81 3.16 -32.16 -12.83
C THR A 81 2.87 -30.78 -13.44
N LEU A 82 2.11 -29.93 -12.72
CA LEU A 82 1.82 -28.56 -13.12
C LEU A 82 3.11 -27.73 -13.25
N TYR A 83 4.02 -27.88 -12.28
CA TYR A 83 5.28 -27.14 -12.28
C TYR A 83 6.16 -27.51 -13.48
N ARG A 84 6.22 -28.80 -13.84
CA ARG A 84 6.97 -29.30 -15.02
C ARG A 84 6.35 -28.78 -16.32
N LYS A 85 5.04 -28.89 -16.50
CA LYS A 85 4.35 -28.36 -17.70
C LYS A 85 4.66 -26.87 -17.93
N ARG A 86 4.60 -26.06 -16.89
CA ARG A 86 4.91 -24.62 -16.99
C ARG A 86 6.38 -24.32 -17.28
N ALA A 87 7.30 -25.09 -16.73
CA ALA A 87 8.73 -24.94 -17.06
C ALA A 87 8.97 -25.23 -18.55
N GLU A 88 8.30 -26.24 -19.10
CA GLU A 88 8.35 -26.58 -20.51
C GLU A 88 7.73 -25.49 -21.40
N GLU A 89 6.54 -24.96 -21.06
CA GLU A 89 5.88 -23.87 -21.78
C GLU A 89 6.71 -22.57 -21.79
N LYS A 90 7.31 -22.20 -20.66
CA LYS A 90 8.18 -21.03 -20.57
C LYS A 90 9.47 -21.19 -21.39
N SER A 91 10.04 -22.39 -21.47
CA SER A 91 11.23 -22.66 -22.27
C SER A 91 10.94 -22.54 -23.78
N VAL A 92 9.75 -22.91 -24.22
CA VAL A 92 9.31 -22.77 -25.62
C VAL A 92 9.05 -21.29 -25.97
N LEU A 93 8.49 -20.50 -25.04
CA LEU A 93 8.25 -19.07 -25.25
C LEU A 93 9.53 -18.22 -25.18
N SER A 94 10.54 -18.63 -24.39
CA SER A 94 11.82 -17.92 -24.28
C SER A 94 12.70 -18.11 -25.51
N SER A 95 12.51 -19.17 -26.29
CA SER A 95 13.22 -19.38 -27.56
C SER A 95 12.76 -18.47 -28.69
N SER A 96 11.67 -17.72 -28.52
CA SER A 96 11.07 -16.81 -29.52
C SER A 96 11.17 -15.32 -29.18
N ARG A 97 11.84 -14.92 -28.08
CA ARG A 97 11.92 -13.52 -27.62
C ARG A 97 13.33 -12.95 -27.70
N THR A 98 13.42 -11.70 -28.17
CA THR A 98 14.65 -10.91 -28.27
C THR A 98 15.09 -10.35 -26.92
N ALA A 99 16.37 -10.01 -26.77
CA ALA A 99 17.11 -9.71 -25.54
C ALA A 99 16.60 -8.56 -24.62
N GLY A 100 15.41 -7.97 -24.90
CA GLY A 100 14.83 -6.88 -24.09
C GLY A 100 13.95 -7.32 -22.91
N ASP A 101 13.47 -8.57 -22.90
CA ASP A 101 12.48 -9.07 -21.93
C ASP A 101 13.08 -9.82 -20.72
N LEU A 102 14.39 -9.71 -20.51
CA LEU A 102 15.15 -10.54 -19.54
C LEU A 102 14.98 -10.09 -18.06
N ALA A 103 14.38 -8.95 -17.80
CA ALA A 103 14.26 -8.42 -16.42
C ALA A 103 13.17 -9.10 -15.56
N LEU A 104 12.22 -9.82 -16.16
CA LEU A 104 11.15 -10.56 -15.45
C LEU A 104 11.42 -12.07 -15.32
N SER A 105 12.56 -12.55 -15.78
CA SER A 105 12.87 -13.99 -15.88
C SER A 105 13.66 -14.58 -14.69
N SER A 106 13.91 -13.83 -13.61
CA SER A 106 14.69 -14.33 -12.45
C SER A 106 13.96 -15.37 -11.57
N CYS A 107 12.74 -15.76 -11.93
CA CYS A 107 11.95 -16.77 -11.20
C CYS A 107 11.97 -18.18 -11.81
N ALA A 108 12.76 -18.43 -12.87
CA ALA A 108 12.69 -19.69 -13.65
C ALA A 108 13.37 -20.90 -13.01
N ASP A 109 14.18 -20.72 -11.94
CA ASP A 109 15.05 -21.80 -11.41
C ASP A 109 14.64 -22.31 -10.02
N LYS A 110 13.35 -22.23 -9.66
CA LYS A 110 12.94 -22.72 -8.34
C LYS A 110 12.27 -24.07 -8.48
N GLU A 111 12.99 -25.12 -8.07
CA GLU A 111 12.48 -26.49 -7.94
C GLU A 111 11.14 -26.51 -7.14
N PRO A 112 10.24 -27.47 -7.41
CA PRO A 112 8.97 -27.61 -6.69
C PRO A 112 9.13 -27.60 -5.15
N ASP A 113 10.21 -28.18 -4.64
CA ASP A 113 10.58 -28.16 -3.22
C ASP A 113 10.83 -26.74 -2.68
N SER A 114 11.37 -25.85 -3.48
CA SER A 114 11.57 -24.43 -3.13
C SER A 114 10.23 -23.69 -3.00
N ALA A 115 9.28 -23.95 -3.91
CA ALA A 115 7.93 -23.36 -3.86
C ALA A 115 7.14 -23.89 -2.65
N LEU A 116 7.25 -25.18 -2.36
CA LEU A 116 6.64 -25.79 -1.18
C LEU A 116 7.21 -25.21 0.12
N ASN A 117 8.52 -25.02 0.20
CA ASN A 117 9.17 -24.38 1.34
C ASN A 117 8.69 -22.92 1.52
N ARG A 118 8.52 -22.16 0.43
CA ARG A 118 7.94 -20.81 0.47
C ARG A 118 6.52 -20.83 1.01
N PHE A 119 5.69 -21.73 0.50
CA PHE A 119 4.31 -21.89 0.98
C PHE A 119 4.26 -22.12 2.49
N PHE A 120 5.04 -23.08 3.02
CA PHE A 120 5.05 -23.33 4.45
C PHE A 120 5.66 -22.19 5.27
N THR A 121 6.58 -21.42 4.70
CA THR A 121 7.06 -20.18 5.33
C THR A 121 5.95 -19.12 5.39
N PHE A 122 5.19 -18.95 4.33
CA PHE A 122 4.04 -18.03 4.29
C PHE A 122 2.93 -18.48 5.23
N LEU A 123 2.59 -19.79 5.24
CA LEU A 123 1.61 -20.35 6.13
C LEU A 123 1.98 -20.11 7.60
N GLU A 124 3.23 -20.42 7.99
CA GLU A 124 3.71 -20.17 9.34
C GLU A 124 3.56 -18.70 9.74
N LYS A 125 3.99 -17.77 8.89
CA LYS A 125 3.82 -16.34 9.14
C LYS A 125 2.35 -15.98 9.32
N ARG A 126 1.46 -16.51 8.48
CA ARG A 126 0.03 -16.23 8.56
C ARG A 126 -0.62 -16.81 9.81
N LEU A 127 -0.22 -17.99 10.25
CA LEU A 127 -0.62 -18.57 11.53
C LEU A 127 -0.21 -17.71 12.74
N ARG A 128 0.85 -16.93 12.61
CA ARG A 128 1.27 -15.94 13.60
C ARG A 128 0.54 -14.60 13.45
N ARG A 129 -0.49 -14.55 12.64
CA ARG A 129 -1.30 -13.35 12.35
C ARG A 129 -0.52 -12.22 11.70
N ILE A 130 0.62 -12.46 11.04
CA ILE A 130 1.30 -11.45 10.23
C ILE A 130 0.35 -11.09 9.07
N PRO A 131 0.13 -9.78 8.78
CA PRO A 131 -0.73 -9.34 7.68
C PRO A 131 -0.35 -9.96 6.35
N LEU A 132 -1.35 -10.37 5.56
CA LEU A 132 -1.11 -11.00 4.26
C LEU A 132 -0.26 -10.11 3.34
N SER A 133 -0.52 -8.81 3.32
CA SER A 133 0.24 -7.82 2.55
C SER A 133 1.73 -7.80 2.91
N GLN A 134 2.08 -7.90 4.20
CA GLN A 134 3.48 -7.98 4.66
C GLN A 134 4.12 -9.32 4.29
N ILE A 135 3.36 -10.44 4.30
CA ILE A 135 3.85 -11.75 3.85
C ILE A 135 4.17 -11.73 2.36
N LEU A 136 3.28 -11.13 1.56
CA LEU A 136 3.42 -10.99 0.11
C LEU A 136 4.41 -9.88 -0.27
N GLY A 137 4.71 -8.96 0.65
CA GLY A 137 5.58 -7.80 0.43
C GLY A 137 4.95 -6.72 -0.45
N ARG A 138 3.64 -6.77 -0.70
CA ARG A 138 2.93 -5.79 -1.54
C ARG A 138 1.45 -5.68 -1.19
N GLN A 139 0.88 -4.53 -1.52
CA GLN A 139 -0.53 -4.21 -1.40
C GLN A 139 -0.99 -3.41 -2.61
N GLU A 140 -2.12 -3.79 -3.19
CA GLU A 140 -2.78 -3.01 -4.23
C GLU A 140 -3.52 -1.83 -3.59
N PHE A 141 -3.37 -0.63 -4.17
CA PHE A 141 -4.04 0.58 -3.76
C PHE A 141 -4.24 1.48 -4.98
N PHE A 142 -5.46 1.85 -5.24
CA PHE A 142 -5.88 2.71 -6.36
C PHE A 142 -5.32 2.24 -7.72
N GLY A 143 -5.36 0.94 -7.98
CA GLY A 143 -4.84 0.31 -9.19
C GLY A 143 -3.31 0.27 -9.31
N LEU A 144 -2.59 0.63 -8.26
CA LEU A 144 -1.13 0.59 -8.20
C LEU A 144 -0.65 -0.43 -7.17
N SER A 145 0.46 -1.11 -7.45
CA SER A 145 1.05 -2.10 -6.53
C SER A 145 2.13 -1.45 -5.68
N PHE A 146 1.88 -1.31 -4.39
CA PHE A 146 2.80 -0.71 -3.41
C PHE A 146 3.57 -1.79 -2.65
N LEU A 147 4.87 -1.62 -2.52
CA LEU A 147 5.69 -2.38 -1.58
C LEU A 147 5.26 -2.02 -0.15
N VAL A 148 5.12 -3.05 0.68
CA VAL A 148 4.84 -2.90 2.11
C VAL A 148 5.68 -3.88 2.92
N ASN A 149 6.00 -3.49 4.16
CA ASN A 149 6.69 -4.32 5.14
C ASN A 149 6.26 -3.91 6.56
N GLU A 150 6.92 -4.41 7.58
CA GLU A 150 6.64 -4.12 8.98
C GLU A 150 6.87 -2.67 9.42
N ASN A 151 7.42 -1.81 8.56
CA ASN A 151 7.72 -0.41 8.88
C ASN A 151 6.61 0.57 8.46
N VAL A 152 5.58 0.11 7.75
CA VAL A 152 4.48 0.94 7.25
C VAL A 152 3.13 0.31 7.52
N LEU A 153 2.11 1.16 7.70
CA LEU A 153 0.73 0.73 7.64
C LEU A 153 0.43 0.22 6.22
N SER A 154 -0.16 -0.96 6.12
CA SER A 154 -0.60 -1.47 4.81
C SER A 154 -1.71 -0.57 4.24
N PRO A 155 -1.61 -0.07 2.99
CA PRO A 155 -2.67 0.72 2.36
C PRO A 155 -4.03 0.03 2.46
N ARG A 156 -5.05 0.78 2.89
CA ARG A 156 -6.42 0.28 3.07
C ARG A 156 -7.30 0.72 1.91
N GLN A 157 -8.24 -0.12 1.51
CA GLN A 157 -9.22 0.25 0.47
C GLN A 157 -10.09 1.44 0.88
N ASP A 158 -10.43 1.55 2.16
CA ASP A 158 -11.20 2.69 2.68
C ASP A 158 -10.49 4.02 2.44
N THR A 159 -9.15 4.04 2.44
CA THR A 159 -8.33 5.22 2.15
C THR A 159 -8.44 5.68 0.69
N GLU A 160 -8.84 4.80 -0.24
CA GLU A 160 -9.00 5.15 -1.66
C GLU A 160 -10.03 6.25 -1.89
N CYS A 161 -11.06 6.36 -1.02
CA CYS A 161 -12.06 7.42 -1.09
C CYS A 161 -11.46 8.82 -0.90
N ILE A 162 -10.34 8.96 -0.18
CA ILE A 162 -9.60 10.23 -0.04
C ILE A 162 -9.01 10.65 -1.39
N VAL A 163 -8.34 9.70 -2.07
CA VAL A 163 -7.76 9.94 -3.40
C VAL A 163 -8.86 10.31 -4.39
N GLU A 164 -9.96 9.54 -4.43
CA GLU A 164 -11.11 9.80 -5.30
C GLU A 164 -11.73 11.16 -5.08
N ARG A 165 -11.92 11.55 -3.79
CA ARG A 165 -12.45 12.86 -3.43
C ARG A 165 -11.56 13.99 -3.96
N ILE A 166 -10.24 13.88 -3.78
CA ILE A 166 -9.27 14.87 -4.26
C ILE A 166 -9.31 14.93 -5.79
N LEU A 167 -9.29 13.79 -6.48
CA LEU A 167 -9.34 13.75 -7.94
C LEU A 167 -10.59 14.44 -8.47
N GLY A 168 -11.76 14.14 -7.91
CA GLY A 168 -13.02 14.75 -8.32
C GLY A 168 -13.09 16.27 -8.14
N GLU A 169 -12.39 16.81 -7.14
CA GLU A 169 -12.37 18.24 -6.85
C GLU A 169 -11.27 19.01 -7.58
N GLU A 170 -10.13 18.36 -7.89
CA GLU A 170 -8.91 19.00 -8.40
C GLU A 170 -8.58 18.66 -9.86
N GLU A 171 -9.36 17.81 -10.54
CA GLU A 171 -9.10 17.34 -11.90
C GLU A 171 -8.82 18.46 -12.93
N LYS A 172 -9.35 19.65 -12.68
CA LYS A 172 -9.26 20.80 -13.62
C LYS A 172 -8.10 21.73 -13.31
N LYS A 173 -7.35 21.51 -12.23
CA LYS A 173 -6.23 22.37 -11.86
C LYS A 173 -4.94 21.88 -12.53
N GLU A 174 -4.10 22.80 -12.89
CA GLU A 174 -2.76 22.57 -13.45
C GLU A 174 -1.70 22.93 -12.41
N GLU A 175 -0.58 22.20 -12.42
CA GLU A 175 0.61 22.48 -11.59
C GLU A 175 0.39 22.46 -10.07
N LEU A 176 -0.37 21.49 -9.57
CA LEU A 176 -0.64 21.35 -8.13
C LEU A 176 0.62 21.08 -7.31
N SER A 177 0.72 21.73 -6.15
CA SER A 177 1.68 21.41 -5.10
C SER A 177 0.98 20.67 -3.97
N ILE A 178 1.47 19.46 -3.62
CA ILE A 178 0.83 18.54 -2.67
C ILE A 178 1.79 18.25 -1.52
N LEU A 179 1.27 18.34 -0.29
CA LEU A 179 1.90 17.84 0.92
C LEU A 179 1.14 16.61 1.41
N ASP A 180 1.78 15.45 1.40
CA ASP A 180 1.29 14.20 1.98
C ASP A 180 1.95 14.00 3.35
N LEU A 181 1.21 14.26 4.41
CA LEU A 181 1.66 14.24 5.79
C LEU A 181 1.34 12.89 6.44
N CYS A 182 2.28 12.29 7.17
CA CYS A 182 2.21 10.91 7.66
C CYS A 182 2.09 9.92 6.50
N THR A 183 2.96 10.06 5.50
CA THR A 183 2.83 9.40 4.19
C THR A 183 2.95 7.88 4.23
N GLY A 184 3.60 7.31 5.24
CA GLY A 184 3.80 5.86 5.38
C GLY A 184 4.47 5.24 4.14
N SER A 185 3.75 4.39 3.43
CA SER A 185 4.21 3.76 2.18
C SER A 185 4.25 4.71 0.98
N GLY A 186 3.76 5.96 1.13
CA GLY A 186 3.60 6.92 0.04
C GLY A 186 2.34 6.71 -0.79
N CYS A 187 1.41 5.85 -0.37
CA CYS A 187 0.31 5.40 -1.23
C CYS A 187 -0.61 6.54 -1.69
N ILE A 188 -0.96 7.48 -0.81
CA ILE A 188 -1.83 8.61 -1.16
C ILE A 188 -1.09 9.57 -2.10
N GLY A 189 0.06 10.11 -1.67
CA GLY A 189 0.81 11.10 -2.45
C GLY A 189 1.24 10.59 -3.81
N LEU A 190 1.70 9.33 -3.90
CA LEU A 190 2.11 8.71 -5.16
C LEU A 190 0.93 8.37 -6.07
N ALA A 191 -0.22 7.95 -5.51
CA ALA A 191 -1.44 7.77 -6.31
C ALA A 191 -1.91 9.11 -6.88
N LEU A 192 -1.93 10.19 -6.09
CA LEU A 192 -2.24 11.53 -6.57
C LEU A 192 -1.25 12.00 -7.66
N THR A 193 0.04 11.76 -7.44
CA THR A 193 1.10 12.07 -8.44
C THR A 193 0.86 11.35 -9.78
N LYS A 194 0.27 10.16 -9.75
CA LYS A 194 -0.02 9.39 -10.97
C LYS A 194 -1.22 9.91 -11.75
N HIS A 195 -2.16 10.57 -11.07
CA HIS A 195 -3.46 10.94 -11.64
C HIS A 195 -3.67 12.46 -11.80
N LEU A 196 -2.88 13.31 -11.15
CA LEU A 196 -2.98 14.77 -11.23
C LEU A 196 -1.75 15.39 -11.89
N TYR A 197 -1.93 16.61 -12.41
CA TYR A 197 -0.81 17.44 -12.88
C TYR A 197 -0.14 18.10 -11.68
N CYS A 198 0.91 17.47 -11.16
CA CYS A 198 1.64 17.94 -10.00
C CYS A 198 2.92 18.67 -10.42
N LYS A 199 3.17 19.85 -9.83
CA LYS A 199 4.44 20.57 -9.89
C LYS A 199 5.41 20.04 -8.82
N THR A 200 4.93 19.96 -7.59
CA THR A 200 5.70 19.53 -6.42
C THR A 200 4.87 18.59 -5.58
N VAL A 201 5.45 17.50 -5.16
CA VAL A 201 4.84 16.56 -4.19
C VAL A 201 5.85 16.32 -3.09
N LEU A 202 5.49 16.65 -1.85
CA LEU A 202 6.31 16.40 -0.67
C LEU A 202 5.64 15.31 0.16
N LEU A 203 6.34 14.18 0.29
CA LEU A 203 5.96 13.07 1.15
C LEU A 203 6.72 13.20 2.48
N LEU A 204 5.98 13.34 3.57
CA LEU A 204 6.55 13.60 4.89
C LEU A 204 6.12 12.52 5.88
N ASP A 205 7.07 11.98 6.61
CA ASP A 205 6.82 11.04 7.70
C ASP A 205 7.82 11.25 8.84
N LYS A 206 7.45 10.85 10.04
CA LYS A 206 8.34 10.86 11.21
C LYS A 206 9.32 9.69 11.19
N SER A 207 8.97 8.61 10.48
CA SER A 207 9.77 7.39 10.36
C SER A 207 10.64 7.43 9.11
N ASP A 208 11.96 7.44 9.29
CA ASP A 208 12.94 7.27 8.22
C ASP A 208 12.72 5.96 7.45
N LYS A 209 12.37 4.89 8.16
CA LYS A 209 12.08 3.57 7.57
C LYS A 209 10.82 3.56 6.71
N ALA A 210 9.79 4.32 7.10
CA ALA A 210 8.61 4.49 6.26
C ALA A 210 8.96 5.26 4.99
N LEU A 211 9.76 6.32 5.09
CA LEU A 211 10.25 7.07 3.95
C LEU A 211 11.12 6.24 2.99
N GLU A 212 11.90 5.29 3.49
CA GLU A 212 12.62 4.36 2.63
C GLU A 212 11.67 3.49 1.80
N VAL A 213 10.57 3.01 2.40
CA VAL A 213 9.51 2.29 1.67
C VAL A 213 8.84 3.20 0.63
N ALA A 214 8.50 4.45 1.00
CA ALA A 214 7.90 5.41 0.07
C ALA A 214 8.84 5.75 -1.09
N LYS A 215 10.13 5.94 -0.86
CA LYS A 215 11.17 6.16 -1.88
C LYS A 215 11.27 4.97 -2.84
N GLU A 216 11.25 3.75 -2.30
CA GLU A 216 11.29 2.55 -3.13
C GLU A 216 10.01 2.40 -3.96
N ASN A 217 8.84 2.73 -3.42
CA ASN A 217 7.58 2.77 -4.16
C ASN A 217 7.63 3.81 -5.29
N TYR A 218 8.13 5.01 -5.02
CA TYR A 218 8.35 6.01 -6.06
C TYR A 218 9.27 5.50 -7.17
N ARG A 219 10.40 4.90 -6.81
CA ARG A 219 11.35 4.33 -7.77
C ARG A 219 10.68 3.31 -8.69
N ARG A 220 9.90 2.38 -8.13
CA ARG A 220 9.19 1.33 -8.88
C ARG A 220 8.10 1.88 -9.79
N LEU A 221 7.30 2.82 -9.28
CA LEU A 221 6.14 3.33 -10.00
C LEU A 221 6.50 4.33 -11.10
N PHE A 222 7.59 5.09 -10.94
CA PHE A 222 7.90 6.22 -11.83
C PHE A 222 9.25 6.10 -12.56
N LEU A 223 10.26 5.47 -11.98
CA LEU A 223 11.60 5.45 -12.55
C LEU A 223 11.91 4.16 -13.31
N GLU A 224 11.45 3.00 -12.86
CA GLU A 224 11.75 1.71 -13.50
C GLU A 224 10.82 1.35 -14.66
N GLN A 225 9.61 1.88 -14.70
CA GLN A 225 8.65 1.62 -15.78
C GLN A 225 8.97 2.44 -17.02
N LYS A 226 10.10 2.17 -17.69
CA LYS A 226 10.48 2.86 -18.93
C LYS A 226 9.46 2.67 -20.07
N SER A 227 8.73 1.56 -20.10
CA SER A 227 7.64 1.28 -21.07
C SER A 227 6.32 1.97 -20.73
N ALA A 228 6.02 2.21 -19.46
CA ALA A 228 4.79 2.86 -19.04
C ALA A 228 4.75 4.38 -19.32
N LYS A 229 5.90 5.01 -19.63
CA LYS A 229 5.90 6.41 -20.09
C LYS A 229 5.07 6.64 -21.36
N GLU A 230 4.96 5.63 -22.22
CA GLU A 230 4.14 5.71 -23.44
C GLU A 230 2.64 5.47 -23.17
N GLU A 231 2.28 4.53 -22.29
CA GLU A 231 0.90 4.26 -21.90
C GLU A 231 0.29 5.38 -21.06
N TRP A 232 1.05 5.97 -20.17
CA TRP A 232 0.59 7.13 -19.38
C TRP A 232 0.39 8.37 -20.24
N LYS A 233 1.30 8.65 -21.19
CA LYS A 233 1.08 9.67 -22.22
C LYS A 233 -0.25 9.45 -22.96
N CYS A 234 -0.61 8.20 -23.25
CA CYS A 234 -1.83 7.86 -23.95
C CYS A 234 -3.09 8.13 -23.10
N SER A 235 -3.08 7.85 -21.80
CA SER A 235 -4.23 8.08 -20.90
C SER A 235 -4.51 9.58 -20.67
N VAL A 236 -3.45 10.38 -20.53
CA VAL A 236 -3.56 11.84 -20.38
C VAL A 236 -3.99 12.51 -21.68
N LEU A 237 -3.49 12.04 -22.83
CA LEU A 237 -3.87 12.56 -24.14
C LEU A 237 -5.29 12.16 -24.59
N SER A 238 -5.83 11.04 -24.09
CA SER A 238 -7.20 10.62 -24.36
C SER A 238 -8.25 11.49 -23.66
N SER A 239 -7.87 12.29 -22.66
CA SER A 239 -8.73 13.30 -22.03
C SER A 239 -8.97 14.57 -22.88
N GLY A 240 -8.38 14.67 -24.06
CA GLY A 240 -8.65 15.73 -25.04
C GLY A 240 -8.02 17.09 -24.75
N ARG A 241 -7.04 17.16 -23.83
CA ARG A 241 -6.30 18.39 -23.53
C ARG A 241 -4.86 18.33 -24.03
N GLU A 242 -4.53 19.13 -25.04
CA GLU A 242 -3.15 19.38 -25.42
C GLU A 242 -2.61 20.56 -24.57
N PRO A 243 -1.54 20.39 -23.79
CA PRO A 243 -0.86 21.51 -23.16
C PRO A 243 -0.13 22.35 -24.23
N ASP A 244 -0.28 23.65 -24.12
CA ASP A 244 0.11 24.64 -25.16
C ASP A 244 1.64 24.82 -25.37
N SER A 245 2.52 24.11 -24.68
CA SER A 245 3.96 24.13 -24.97
C SER A 245 4.71 22.85 -24.54
N ASN A 246 5.72 22.47 -25.32
CA ASN A 246 6.59 21.31 -25.03
C ASN A 246 7.33 21.42 -23.66
N ARG A 247 7.56 22.64 -23.18
CA ARG A 247 8.22 22.91 -21.91
C ARG A 247 7.32 22.65 -20.71
N ILE A 248 6.04 22.96 -20.82
CA ILE A 248 5.00 22.62 -19.83
C ILE A 248 4.80 21.10 -19.81
N ARG A 249 4.81 20.45 -20.99
CA ARG A 249 4.73 18.98 -21.09
C ARG A 249 5.84 18.25 -20.33
N GLU A 250 7.09 18.69 -20.41
CA GLU A 250 8.20 18.01 -19.73
C GLU A 250 8.19 18.22 -18.20
N GLN A 251 7.82 19.41 -17.71
CA GLN A 251 7.69 19.68 -16.27
C GLN A 251 6.48 19.01 -15.64
N VAL A 252 5.35 18.98 -16.33
CA VAL A 252 4.11 18.31 -15.90
C VAL A 252 4.25 16.78 -15.90
N LEU A 253 5.10 16.23 -16.77
CA LEU A 253 5.36 14.79 -16.87
C LEU A 253 6.39 14.27 -15.83
N ASN A 254 7.09 15.17 -15.11
CA ASN A 254 8.07 14.83 -14.08
C ASN A 254 7.93 15.81 -12.91
N PRO A 255 6.96 15.59 -12.01
CA PRO A 255 6.84 16.42 -10.80
C PRO A 255 8.11 16.31 -9.96
N SER A 256 8.46 17.38 -9.25
CA SER A 256 9.49 17.33 -8.24
C SER A 256 8.94 16.59 -7.02
N VAL A 257 9.36 15.34 -6.81
CA VAL A 257 8.95 14.54 -5.68
C VAL A 257 10.03 14.57 -4.60
N HIS A 258 9.65 15.00 -3.42
CA HIS A 258 10.50 15.19 -2.26
C HIS A 258 10.09 14.24 -1.14
N PHE A 259 11.05 13.92 -0.27
CA PHE A 259 10.84 13.07 0.92
C PHE A 259 11.48 13.77 2.11
N LEU A 260 10.73 13.98 3.19
CA LEU A 260 11.19 14.71 4.36
C LEU A 260 10.90 13.91 5.65
N GLU A 261 11.93 13.62 6.42
CA GLU A 261 11.78 13.15 7.79
C GLU A 261 11.44 14.33 8.71
N SER A 262 10.25 14.30 9.31
CA SER A 262 9.80 15.35 10.21
C SER A 262 8.70 14.84 11.15
N ASP A 263 8.71 15.28 12.39
CA ASP A 263 7.57 15.15 13.28
C ASP A 263 6.56 16.24 12.93
N LEU A 264 5.54 15.86 12.15
CA LEU A 264 4.60 16.80 11.56
C LEU A 264 5.34 17.95 10.85
N PHE A 265 5.11 19.18 11.25
CA PHE A 265 5.61 20.38 10.62
C PHE A 265 6.99 20.86 11.12
N GLU A 266 7.66 20.15 12.00
CA GLU A 266 8.85 20.61 12.73
C GLU A 266 9.98 21.00 11.76
N SER A 267 10.33 20.13 10.82
CA SER A 267 11.41 20.37 9.85
C SER A 267 10.92 21.05 8.56
N LEU A 268 9.59 21.18 8.37
CA LEU A 268 9.00 21.63 7.11
C LEU A 268 9.38 23.06 6.71
N PRO A 269 9.40 24.07 7.61
CA PRO A 269 9.73 25.44 7.22
C PRO A 269 11.14 25.58 6.62
N SER A 270 12.14 25.00 7.28
CA SER A 270 13.55 25.04 6.82
C SER A 270 13.70 24.32 5.48
N TYR A 271 13.06 23.16 5.35
CA TYR A 271 13.10 22.39 4.10
C TYR A 271 12.47 23.13 2.94
N MET A 272 11.33 23.80 3.15
CA MET A 272 10.66 24.60 2.13
C MET A 272 11.52 25.76 1.66
N GLU A 273 12.17 26.48 2.58
CA GLU A 273 13.09 27.59 2.27
C GLU A 273 14.27 27.09 1.43
N GLU A 274 14.93 26.03 1.82
CA GLU A 274 16.08 25.44 1.11
C GLU A 274 15.73 24.97 -0.30
N ASN A 275 14.51 24.47 -0.51
CA ASN A 275 14.06 23.90 -1.78
C ASN A 275 13.18 24.85 -2.61
N GLY A 276 13.00 26.10 -2.17
CA GLY A 276 12.20 27.11 -2.87
C GLY A 276 10.72 26.78 -3.00
N ILE A 277 10.16 26.01 -2.04
CA ILE A 277 8.74 25.64 -1.99
C ILE A 277 7.99 26.74 -1.22
N SER A 278 7.03 27.40 -1.86
CA SER A 278 6.32 28.54 -1.25
C SER A 278 5.17 28.10 -0.35
N ALA A 279 4.30 27.24 -0.87
CA ALA A 279 3.14 26.68 -0.17
C ALA A 279 2.57 25.52 -1.00
N PHE A 280 1.49 24.90 -0.49
CA PHE A 280 0.81 23.77 -1.11
C PHE A 280 -0.65 24.13 -1.46
N ASP A 281 -1.16 23.55 -2.55
CA ASP A 281 -2.59 23.61 -2.91
C ASP A 281 -3.38 22.59 -2.11
N ILE A 282 -2.74 21.47 -1.79
CA ILE A 282 -3.35 20.35 -1.08
C ILE A 282 -2.43 19.92 0.06
N LEU A 283 -3.01 19.81 1.27
CA LEU A 283 -2.48 19.03 2.36
C LEU A 283 -3.36 17.80 2.53
N VAL A 284 -2.78 16.62 2.36
CA VAL A 284 -3.48 15.36 2.59
C VAL A 284 -2.78 14.57 3.69
N SER A 285 -3.54 13.84 4.50
CA SER A 285 -2.98 12.98 5.54
C SER A 285 -3.90 11.81 5.87
N ASN A 286 -3.32 10.63 6.09
CA ASN A 286 -3.91 9.58 6.89
C ASN A 286 -3.11 9.49 8.20
N PRO A 287 -3.42 10.35 9.19
CA PRO A 287 -2.66 10.41 10.42
C PRO A 287 -3.04 9.28 11.37
N PRO A 288 -2.21 8.94 12.36
CA PRO A 288 -2.62 8.07 13.45
C PRO A 288 -3.85 8.63 14.17
N TYR A 289 -4.90 7.82 14.32
CA TYR A 289 -6.19 8.27 14.89
C TYR A 289 -6.81 7.29 15.89
N ILE A 290 -6.12 6.21 16.18
CA ILE A 290 -6.63 5.22 17.14
C ILE A 290 -6.31 5.68 18.55
N ARG A 291 -7.30 5.65 19.43
CA ARG A 291 -7.10 5.93 20.84
C ARG A 291 -6.11 4.93 21.43
N ARG A 292 -5.16 5.43 22.21
CA ARG A 292 -4.10 4.62 22.80
C ARG A 292 -4.61 3.44 23.63
N ASP A 293 -5.68 3.62 24.37
CA ASP A 293 -6.27 2.60 25.25
C ASP A 293 -6.95 1.45 24.51
N VAL A 294 -7.22 1.58 23.19
CA VAL A 294 -7.84 0.51 22.40
C VAL A 294 -6.88 -0.23 21.47
N ILE A 295 -5.64 0.25 21.31
CA ILE A 295 -4.67 -0.34 20.37
C ILE A 295 -4.44 -1.84 20.65
N GLU A 296 -4.30 -2.22 21.93
CA GLU A 296 -4.09 -3.63 22.32
C GLU A 296 -5.31 -4.53 22.05
N SER A 297 -6.49 -3.94 21.89
CA SER A 297 -7.74 -4.67 21.60
C SER A 297 -8.05 -4.81 20.11
N LEU A 298 -7.23 -4.22 19.23
CA LEU A 298 -7.38 -4.36 17.79
C LEU A 298 -7.10 -5.79 17.33
N ASP A 299 -7.49 -6.10 16.09
CA ASP A 299 -7.15 -7.37 15.46
C ASP A 299 -5.65 -7.63 15.56
N ALA A 300 -5.30 -8.89 15.79
CA ALA A 300 -3.91 -9.29 16.05
C ALA A 300 -2.94 -8.88 14.91
N GLU A 301 -3.42 -8.84 13.68
CA GLU A 301 -2.67 -8.36 12.51
C GLU A 301 -2.23 -6.90 12.69
N VAL A 302 -3.10 -6.07 13.23
CA VAL A 302 -2.85 -4.64 13.44
C VAL A 302 -2.06 -4.43 14.73
N ALA A 303 -2.58 -4.93 15.86
CA ALA A 303 -2.00 -4.69 17.18
C ALA A 303 -0.57 -5.20 17.34
N LEU A 304 -0.21 -6.33 16.70
CA LEU A 304 1.06 -7.02 16.90
C LEU A 304 2.08 -6.76 15.76
N HIS A 305 1.64 -6.34 14.58
CA HIS A 305 2.47 -6.37 13.39
C HIS A 305 2.52 -5.06 12.60
N GLU A 306 1.62 -4.11 12.86
CA GLU A 306 1.71 -2.77 12.27
C GLU A 306 2.41 -1.79 13.24
N PRO A 307 3.12 -0.77 12.72
CA PRO A 307 3.86 0.14 13.57
C PRO A 307 2.94 0.92 14.52
N VAL A 308 3.17 0.88 15.81
CA VAL A 308 2.39 1.66 16.80
C VAL A 308 2.38 3.15 16.47
N LEU A 309 3.50 3.66 15.91
CA LEU A 309 3.61 5.05 15.46
C LEU A 309 2.56 5.41 14.39
N ALA A 310 2.12 4.45 13.59
CA ALA A 310 1.09 4.64 12.56
C ALA A 310 -0.35 4.51 13.10
N LEU A 311 -0.52 4.09 14.37
CA LEU A 311 -1.82 3.80 14.99
C LEU A 311 -2.19 4.81 16.08
N ASP A 312 -1.23 5.19 16.94
CA ASP A 312 -1.47 5.95 18.17
C ASP A 312 -1.81 7.41 17.90
N GLY A 313 -3.10 7.74 17.92
CA GLY A 313 -3.63 9.10 17.80
C GLY A 313 -3.70 9.88 19.10
N GLY A 314 -3.14 9.36 20.20
CA GLY A 314 -3.15 9.98 21.51
C GLY A 314 -4.30 9.47 22.41
N GLU A 315 -4.62 10.21 23.44
CA GLU A 315 -5.54 9.80 24.49
C GLU A 315 -6.99 9.66 23.96
N ASP A 316 -7.42 10.58 23.11
CA ASP A 316 -8.74 10.57 22.49
C ASP A 316 -8.73 10.33 20.96
N GLY A 317 -7.55 10.03 20.38
CA GLY A 317 -7.37 9.79 18.97
C GLY A 317 -7.40 11.04 18.08
N LEU A 318 -7.31 12.25 18.67
CA LEU A 318 -7.51 13.51 17.96
C LEU A 318 -6.26 14.42 17.94
N ASP A 319 -5.14 13.99 18.49
CA ASP A 319 -3.96 14.84 18.66
C ASP A 319 -3.39 15.33 17.32
N PHE A 320 -3.32 14.47 16.33
CA PHE A 320 -2.84 14.83 15.00
C PHE A 320 -3.76 15.84 14.31
N TYR A 321 -5.08 15.67 14.41
CA TYR A 321 -6.05 16.61 13.82
C TYR A 321 -5.95 18.01 14.41
N ARG A 322 -5.74 18.13 15.74
CA ARG A 322 -5.50 19.41 16.40
C ARG A 322 -4.26 20.09 15.86
N SER A 323 -3.16 19.34 15.70
CA SER A 323 -1.91 19.84 15.18
C SER A 323 -2.03 20.24 13.71
N ILE A 324 -2.64 19.37 12.88
CA ILE A 324 -2.85 19.64 11.45
C ILE A 324 -3.74 20.87 11.24
N ALA A 325 -4.85 20.98 11.96
CA ALA A 325 -5.75 22.13 11.83
C ALA A 325 -5.09 23.44 12.27
N LYS A 326 -4.32 23.41 13.37
CA LYS A 326 -3.69 24.61 13.92
C LYS A 326 -2.54 25.12 13.05
N GLU A 327 -1.67 24.22 12.59
CA GLU A 327 -0.42 24.58 11.91
C GLU A 327 -0.49 24.46 10.40
N GLY A 328 -1.24 23.48 9.86
CA GLY A 328 -1.27 23.18 8.43
C GLY A 328 -1.66 24.33 7.53
N LYS A 329 -2.55 25.22 8.02
CA LYS A 329 -2.97 26.44 7.28
C LYS A 329 -1.79 27.36 6.90
N ARG A 330 -0.68 27.35 7.65
CA ARG A 330 0.52 28.16 7.37
C ARG A 330 1.26 27.73 6.12
N PHE A 331 1.01 26.52 5.67
CA PHE A 331 1.69 25.89 4.54
C PHE A 331 0.78 25.78 3.30
N LEU A 332 -0.46 26.25 3.40
CA LEU A 332 -1.40 26.26 2.29
C LEU A 332 -1.45 27.61 1.58
N PHE A 333 -1.59 27.59 0.27
CA PHE A 333 -1.99 28.76 -0.49
C PHE A 333 -3.41 29.22 -0.08
N PRO A 334 -3.76 30.51 -0.20
CA PRO A 334 -5.15 30.94 -0.10
C PRO A 334 -6.03 30.19 -1.09
N GLY A 335 -7.08 29.54 -0.60
CA GLY A 335 -7.91 28.63 -1.37
C GLY A 335 -7.41 27.17 -1.39
N GLY A 336 -6.28 26.91 -0.78
CA GLY A 336 -5.74 25.55 -0.58
C GLY A 336 -6.63 24.71 0.31
N ARG A 337 -6.54 23.41 0.16
CA ARG A 337 -7.45 22.45 0.81
C ARG A 337 -6.70 21.46 1.68
N VAL A 338 -7.34 21.10 2.78
CA VAL A 338 -6.90 19.98 3.63
C VAL A 338 -7.86 18.81 3.47
N TYR A 339 -7.30 17.60 3.42
CA TYR A 339 -8.03 16.34 3.42
C TYR A 339 -7.38 15.41 4.44
N VAL A 340 -8.16 14.93 5.40
CA VAL A 340 -7.65 13.98 6.40
C VAL A 340 -8.55 12.75 6.47
N GLU A 341 -7.93 11.57 6.54
CA GLU A 341 -8.65 10.35 6.91
C GLU A 341 -9.01 10.38 8.39
N ILE A 342 -10.15 9.78 8.74
CA ILE A 342 -10.66 9.73 10.11
C ILE A 342 -11.19 8.34 10.48
N GLY A 343 -11.25 8.05 11.77
CA GLY A 343 -12.04 6.96 12.28
C GLY A 343 -13.54 7.23 12.04
N TYR A 344 -14.30 6.17 11.79
CA TYR A 344 -15.72 6.26 11.39
C TYR A 344 -16.63 6.99 12.42
N ASP A 345 -16.19 7.13 13.66
CA ASP A 345 -16.88 7.79 14.78
C ASP A 345 -16.34 9.20 15.10
N GLN A 346 -15.31 9.66 14.34
CA GLN A 346 -14.62 10.93 14.62
C GLN A 346 -15.11 12.11 13.76
N GLY A 347 -16.02 11.91 12.80
CA GLY A 347 -16.41 12.90 11.80
C GLY A 347 -16.79 14.25 12.40
N THR A 348 -17.70 14.27 13.39
CA THR A 348 -18.15 15.50 14.07
C THR A 348 -17.00 16.19 14.80
N SER A 349 -16.21 15.45 15.59
CA SER A 349 -15.12 16.01 16.40
C SER A 349 -14.02 16.62 15.54
N VAL A 350 -13.64 15.95 14.46
CA VAL A 350 -12.60 16.47 13.55
C VAL A 350 -13.13 17.67 12.78
N LYS A 351 -14.37 17.64 12.30
CA LYS A 351 -15.01 18.80 11.67
C LYS A 351 -14.99 20.03 12.57
N ASP A 352 -15.38 19.88 13.83
CA ASP A 352 -15.40 20.96 14.81
C ASP A 352 -14.00 21.54 15.07
N ILE A 353 -12.95 20.68 15.12
CA ILE A 353 -11.57 21.11 15.28
C ILE A 353 -11.16 22.00 14.09
N PHE A 354 -11.41 21.58 12.86
CA PHE A 354 -11.02 22.33 11.67
C PHE A 354 -11.81 23.66 11.54
N GLN A 355 -13.13 23.64 11.84
CA GLN A 355 -13.95 24.86 11.86
C GLN A 355 -13.46 25.88 12.90
N LYS A 356 -13.13 25.41 14.10
CA LYS A 356 -12.61 26.23 15.19
C LYS A 356 -11.27 26.87 14.85
N GLU A 357 -10.43 26.19 14.08
CA GLU A 357 -9.16 26.72 13.59
C GLU A 357 -9.31 27.60 12.34
N GLY A 358 -10.53 27.89 11.87
CA GLY A 358 -10.82 28.83 10.81
C GLY A 358 -10.81 28.26 9.41
N PHE A 359 -10.84 26.94 9.23
CA PHE A 359 -11.11 26.35 7.92
C PHE A 359 -12.58 26.57 7.53
N LEU A 360 -12.82 26.90 6.27
CA LEU A 360 -14.13 27.09 5.68
C LEU A 360 -14.57 25.86 4.90
N ASP A 361 -15.86 25.76 4.60
CA ASP A 361 -16.45 24.70 3.81
C ASP A 361 -16.04 23.29 4.33
N VAL A 362 -16.01 23.13 5.69
CA VAL A 362 -15.60 21.88 6.32
C VAL A 362 -16.68 20.83 6.18
N GLU A 363 -16.37 19.76 5.49
CA GLU A 363 -17.27 18.64 5.19
C GLU A 363 -16.70 17.31 5.69
N VAL A 364 -17.58 16.44 6.19
CA VAL A 364 -17.31 15.03 6.40
C VAL A 364 -17.79 14.28 5.18
N PHE A 365 -16.99 13.33 4.67
CA PHE A 365 -17.39 12.46 3.57
C PHE A 365 -17.16 10.99 3.92
N GLN A 366 -17.86 10.11 3.21
CA GLN A 366 -18.00 8.71 3.54
C GLN A 366 -17.20 7.82 2.56
N ASP A 367 -16.83 6.64 3.06
CA ASP A 367 -16.31 5.54 2.25
C ASP A 367 -17.44 4.82 1.48
N TYR A 368 -17.08 3.81 0.69
CA TYR A 368 -18.04 3.02 -0.09
C TYR A 368 -19.00 2.19 0.77
N ALA A 369 -18.69 1.96 2.04
CA ALA A 369 -19.58 1.30 3.01
C ALA A 369 -20.54 2.28 3.70
N GLY A 370 -20.46 3.59 3.38
CA GLY A 370 -21.29 4.64 3.96
C GLY A 370 -20.88 5.04 5.38
N ARG A 371 -19.64 4.76 5.78
CA ARG A 371 -19.07 5.19 7.06
C ARG A 371 -18.30 6.48 6.87
N ASP A 372 -18.35 7.38 7.85
CA ASP A 372 -17.52 8.57 7.83
C ASP A 372 -16.04 8.15 7.71
N ARG A 373 -15.33 8.71 6.71
CA ARG A 373 -13.97 8.31 6.43
C ARG A 373 -13.01 9.46 6.23
N GLY A 374 -13.50 10.62 5.87
CA GLY A 374 -12.61 11.76 5.70
C GLY A 374 -13.27 13.09 6.06
N VAL A 375 -12.43 14.05 6.38
CA VAL A 375 -12.80 15.46 6.54
C VAL A 375 -11.99 16.27 5.56
N ARG A 376 -12.67 17.17 4.86
CA ARG A 376 -12.01 18.20 4.05
C ARG A 376 -12.34 19.59 4.54
N GLY A 377 -11.45 20.56 4.32
CA GLY A 377 -11.67 21.97 4.61
C GLY A 377 -10.87 22.85 3.67
N THR A 378 -11.29 24.10 3.51
CA THR A 378 -10.64 25.11 2.65
C THR A 378 -10.01 26.19 3.51
N PHE A 379 -8.72 26.49 3.26
CA PHE A 379 -8.04 27.62 3.87
C PHE A 379 -8.32 28.87 3.07
N ARG A 380 -8.78 29.94 3.73
CA ARG A 380 -8.88 31.30 3.14
C ARG A 380 -8.21 32.31 4.05
N LEU A 381 -7.54 33.28 3.46
CA LEU A 381 -7.13 34.45 4.23
C LEU A 381 -8.38 35.28 4.56
N ASP A 382 -8.51 35.69 5.79
CA ASP A 382 -9.50 36.69 6.15
C ASP A 382 -9.17 37.99 5.40
N THR A 383 -9.95 38.30 4.38
CA THR A 383 -9.93 39.63 3.76
C THR A 383 -10.64 40.57 4.72
N ASN A 384 -9.86 41.22 5.60
CA ASN A 384 -10.32 42.40 6.34
C ASN A 384 -10.57 43.56 5.39
#